data_c9cd1a226ca8e610353317603f1790a4
#
_entry.id   c9cd1a226ca8e610353317603f1790a4
#
_cell.length_a   1.000
_cell.length_b   1.000
_cell.length_c   1.000
_cell.angle_alpha   90.00
_cell.angle_beta   90.00
_cell.angle_gamma   90.00
#
_symmetry.space_group_name_H-M   'P 1'
#
loop_
_entity.id
_entity.type
_entity.pdbx_description
1 polymer ?
#
loop_
_entity_poly.entity_id
_entity_poly.type
_entity_poly.pdbx_seq_one_letter_code
_entity_poly.pdbx_strand_id
1 'polypeptide(L)' 'MLLTNREYEVLKLLVKGLSNNQISEELNITNHTTKAHLSSIYEKLKVANRVQAVVKYFELVKQKQLL' A
#
# COMPACT_ATOMS: atom_id res chain seq x y z
N MET A 1 -7.52 -4.88 -11.84
CA MET A 1 -6.37 -4.04 -11.46
C MET A 1 -5.47 -4.83 -10.51
N LEU A 2 -4.19 -4.89 -10.84
CA LEU A 2 -3.25 -5.74 -10.09
C LEU A 2 -2.14 -4.91 -9.47
N LEU A 3 -1.90 -5.14 -8.19
CA LEU A 3 -0.71 -4.66 -7.52
C LEU A 3 0.41 -5.67 -7.73
N THR A 4 1.64 -5.19 -7.78
CA THR A 4 2.79 -6.09 -7.75
C THR A 4 2.87 -6.73 -6.36
N ASN A 5 3.62 -7.82 -6.24
CA ASN A 5 3.83 -8.45 -4.93
C ASN A 5 4.39 -7.47 -3.92
N ARG A 6 5.37 -6.67 -4.33
CA ARG A 6 5.98 -5.68 -3.42
C ARG A 6 4.99 -4.59 -3.04
N GLU A 7 4.19 -4.12 -3.99
CA GLU A 7 3.16 -3.13 -3.69
C GLU A 7 2.14 -3.67 -2.70
N TYR A 8 1.75 -4.91 -2.87
CA TYR A 8 0.82 -5.54 -1.94
C TYR A 8 1.41 -5.65 -0.54
N GLU A 9 2.70 -6.02 -0.44
CA GLU A 9 3.38 -6.06 0.86
C GLU A 9 3.37 -4.69 1.53
N VAL A 10 3.69 -3.64 0.76
CA VAL A 10 3.69 -2.28 1.27
C VAL A 10 2.29 -1.90 1.76
N LEU A 11 1.27 -2.20 0.96
CA LEU A 11 -0.11 -1.87 1.30
C LEU A 11 -0.54 -2.59 2.59
N LYS A 12 -0.19 -3.84 2.75
CA LYS A 12 -0.54 -4.59 3.96
C LYS A 12 0.08 -3.97 5.20
N LEU A 13 1.32 -3.51 5.11
CA LEU A 13 1.97 -2.86 6.24
C LEU A 13 1.34 -1.50 6.53
N LEU A 14 0.97 -0.78 5.48
CA LEU A 14 0.25 0.48 5.62
C LEU A 14 -1.05 0.29 6.38
N VAL A 15 -1.80 -0.74 6.02
CA VAL A 15 -3.10 -1.05 6.63
C VAL A 15 -2.93 -1.43 8.10
N LYS A 16 -1.79 -2.04 8.45
CA LYS A 16 -1.48 -2.35 9.85
C LYS A 16 -1.14 -1.12 10.66
N GLY A 17 -0.97 0.02 10.02
CA GLY A 17 -0.70 1.27 10.72
C GLY A 17 0.77 1.67 10.77
N LEU A 18 1.64 1.01 10.02
CA LEU A 18 3.05 1.36 10.01
C LEU A 18 3.25 2.69 9.28
N SER A 19 4.18 3.50 9.81
CA SER A 19 4.62 4.72 9.13
C SER A 19 5.51 4.36 7.94
N ASN A 20 5.81 5.35 7.09
CA ASN A 20 6.72 5.14 5.97
C ASN A 20 8.09 4.65 6.45
N ASN A 21 8.60 5.23 7.55
CA ASN A 21 9.87 4.79 8.11
C ASN A 21 9.80 3.32 8.55
N GLN A 22 8.72 2.96 9.20
CA GLN A 22 8.55 1.58 9.70
C GLN A 22 8.42 0.59 8.55
N ILE A 23 7.69 0.97 7.50
CA ILE A 23 7.57 0.13 6.30
C ILE A 23 8.95 -0.05 5.67
N SER A 24 9.70 1.04 5.55
CA SER A 24 11.04 0.99 4.97
C SER A 24 11.95 0.06 5.75
N GLU A 25 11.91 0.11 7.06
CA GLU A 25 12.71 -0.76 7.92
C GLU A 25 12.28 -2.21 7.78
N GLU A 26 10.98 -2.44 7.79
CA GLU A 26 10.44 -3.80 7.69
C GLU A 26 10.85 -4.48 6.39
N LEU A 27 10.84 -3.75 5.30
CA LEU A 27 11.15 -4.28 3.98
C LEU A 27 12.60 -4.07 3.56
N ASN A 28 13.39 -3.41 4.41
CA ASN A 28 14.81 -3.13 4.14
C ASN A 28 14.98 -2.35 2.84
N ILE A 29 14.20 -1.31 2.68
CA ILE A 29 14.25 -0.40 1.54
C ILE A 29 14.32 1.03 2.05
N THR A 30 14.65 1.97 1.17
CA THR A 30 14.75 3.38 1.56
C THR A 30 13.35 4.00 1.66
N ASN A 31 13.25 5.12 2.40
CA ASN A 31 12.00 5.90 2.45
C ASN A 31 11.60 6.38 1.06
N HIS A 32 12.58 6.73 0.24
CA HIS A 32 12.31 7.17 -1.13
C HIS A 32 11.59 6.06 -1.90
N THR A 33 12.09 4.83 -1.79
CA THR A 33 11.49 3.67 -2.46
C THR A 33 10.10 3.39 -1.92
N THR A 34 9.92 3.50 -0.61
CA THR A 34 8.60 3.31 0.01
C THR A 34 7.60 4.34 -0.54
N LYS A 35 8.01 5.59 -0.64
CA LYS A 35 7.14 6.64 -1.18
C LYS A 35 6.79 6.37 -2.63
N ALA A 36 7.75 5.88 -3.41
CA ALA A 36 7.49 5.54 -4.81
C ALA A 36 6.46 4.41 -4.91
N HIS A 37 6.57 3.40 -4.06
CA HIS A 37 5.59 2.32 -4.04
C HIS A 37 4.21 2.83 -3.64
N LEU A 38 4.14 3.72 -2.64
CA LEU A 38 2.86 4.27 -2.21
C LEU A 38 2.21 5.10 -3.30
N SER A 39 3.00 5.91 -4.02
CA SER A 39 2.45 6.69 -5.14
C SER A 39 1.83 5.77 -6.19
N SER A 40 2.53 4.70 -6.52
CA SER A 40 2.04 3.74 -7.50
C SER A 40 0.76 3.05 -7.00
N ILE A 41 0.74 2.67 -5.72
CA ILE A 41 -0.44 2.05 -5.12
C ILE A 41 -1.64 2.99 -5.18
N TYR A 42 -1.44 4.26 -4.77
CA TYR A 42 -2.53 5.25 -4.79
C TYR A 42 -3.07 5.42 -6.20
N GLU A 43 -2.19 5.46 -7.18
CA GLU A 43 -2.61 5.60 -8.57
C GLU A 43 -3.42 4.39 -9.03
N LYS A 44 -2.94 3.19 -8.71
CA LYS A 44 -3.62 1.95 -9.11
C LYS A 44 -4.95 1.78 -8.41
N LEU A 45 -5.03 2.15 -7.14
CA LEU A 45 -6.27 2.07 -6.37
C LEU A 45 -7.18 3.26 -6.62
N LYS A 46 -6.70 4.27 -7.34
CA LYS A 46 -7.45 5.49 -7.66
C LYS A 46 -7.88 6.21 -6.39
N VAL A 47 -6.94 6.35 -5.46
CA VAL A 47 -7.15 7.06 -4.21
C VAL A 47 -6.14 8.19 -4.10
N ALA A 48 -6.43 9.15 -3.21
CA ALA A 48 -5.63 10.36 -3.11
C ALA A 48 -4.67 10.35 -1.91
N ASN A 49 -4.93 9.51 -0.92
CA ASN A 49 -4.16 9.57 0.31
C ASN A 49 -4.22 8.25 1.06
N ARG A 50 -3.50 8.22 2.18
CA ARG A 50 -3.33 7.03 3.01
C ARG A 50 -4.64 6.50 3.55
N VAL A 51 -5.51 7.40 4.04
CA VAL A 51 -6.78 7.00 4.63
C VAL A 51 -7.66 6.33 3.57
N GLN A 52 -7.72 6.94 2.40
CA GLN A 52 -8.51 6.38 1.30
C GLN A 52 -7.96 5.03 0.86
N ALA A 53 -6.63 4.87 0.89
CA ALA A 53 -6.02 3.60 0.52
C ALA A 53 -6.42 2.49 1.49
N VAL A 54 -6.46 2.79 2.78
CA VAL A 54 -6.88 1.81 3.80
C VAL A 54 -8.34 1.41 3.57
N VAL A 55 -9.20 2.38 3.36
CA VAL A 55 -10.62 2.12 3.10
C VAL A 55 -10.79 1.26 1.85
N LYS A 56 -10.07 1.63 0.79
CA LYS A 56 -10.15 0.89 -0.48
C LYS A 56 -9.65 -0.55 -0.32
N TYR A 57 -8.59 -0.73 0.46
CA TYR A 57 -8.08 -2.06 0.73
C TYR A 57 -9.16 -2.96 1.32
N PHE A 58 -9.86 -2.47 2.35
CA PHE A 58 -10.89 -3.28 3.00
C PHE A 58 -12.07 -3.56 2.07
N GLU A 59 -12.43 -2.60 1.23
CA GLU A 59 -13.47 -2.83 0.23
C GLU A 59 -13.10 -3.95 -0.72
N LEU A 60 -11.85 -3.92 -1.22
CA LEU A 60 -11.40 -4.90 -2.21
C LEU A 60 -11.24 -6.28 -1.58
N VAL A 61 -10.75 -6.35 -0.36
CA VAL A 61 -10.64 -7.63 0.35
C VAL A 61 -12.01 -8.23 0.58
N LYS A 62 -12.98 -7.41 0.99
CA LYS A 62 -14.34 -7.86 1.20
C LYS A 62 -14.94 -8.42 -0.08
N GLN A 63 -14.60 -7.81 -1.22
CA GLN A 63 -15.10 -8.24 -2.52
C GLN A 63 -14.22 -9.32 -3.15
N LYS A 64 -13.13 -9.68 -2.49
CA LYS A 64 -12.16 -10.68 -2.97
C LYS A 64 -11.56 -10.30 -4.32
N GLN A 65 -11.27 -9.01 -4.50
CA GLN A 65 -10.72 -8.50 -5.76
C GLN A 65 -9.23 -8.17 -5.68
N LEU A 66 -8.65 -8.22 -4.49
CA LEU A 66 -7.24 -7.93 -4.32
C LEU A 66 -6.47 -9.25 -4.34
N LEU A 67 -5.63 -9.41 -5.38
CA LEU A 67 -4.94 -10.66 -5.65
C LEU A 67 -5.92 -11.76 -5.96
#